data_0ad29c9816e18b6712a569dd9277c538
#
_entry.id   0ad29c9816e18b6712a569dd9277c538
#
_cell.length_a   1.000
_cell.length_b   1.000
_cell.length_c   1.000
_cell.angle_alpha   90.00
_cell.angle_beta   90.00
_cell.angle_gamma   90.00
#
_symmetry.space_group_name_H-M   'P 1'
#
loop_
_entity.id
_entity.type
_entity.pdbx_description
1 polymer ?
#
loop_
_entity_poly.entity_id
_entity_poly.type
_entity_poly.pdbx_seq_one_letter_code
_entity_poly.pdbx_strand_id
1 'polypeptide(L)'
;MKRLVLACALLALLAGCRETPADHLQRARDAVFEKRPDEALVEYRKAVDLLRRDDTPQSMVLRARALKGAADVYWLEQRKVKEAVSVYKELLAQCPESPEALEARIILAELLRVHYRDLRGAIDQLTAALQRNPPQSAELHYQVAKLYFELGDYAQSELEANRLAERFSTSAYVDDALFLRAQAIHMMEGRRQEASKAYADLRARFPDSELAAHATVEMGRLRAEAGENEKAIELWVEALKSHPDPALVQDYISRARRRIADTTPGAIGERAAAFGHGPPPRPPARAPRTSVEAVGGTAEEASRDHGD
;
A
#
# COMPACT_ATOMS: atom_id res chain seq x y z
N MET A 1 -65.93 -4.25 -41.30
CA MET A 1 -64.53 -4.63 -41.38
C MET A 1 -63.57 -3.42 -41.34
N LYS A 2 -63.75 -2.34 -42.05
CA LYS A 2 -62.87 -1.16 -42.06
C LYS A 2 -62.72 -0.47 -40.68
N ARG A 3 -63.75 -0.45 -39.79
CA ARG A 3 -63.71 0.15 -38.46
C ARG A 3 -62.93 -0.70 -37.46
N LEU A 4 -62.91 -2.04 -37.66
CA LEU A 4 -62.14 -2.96 -36.76
C LEU A 4 -60.63 -2.88 -37.03
N VAL A 5 -60.26 -2.73 -38.32
CA VAL A 5 -58.83 -2.58 -38.71
C VAL A 5 -58.26 -1.24 -38.25
N LEU A 6 -59.08 -0.16 -38.24
CA LEU A 6 -58.65 1.14 -37.73
C LEU A 6 -58.47 1.12 -36.21
N ALA A 7 -59.31 0.39 -35.47
CA ALA A 7 -59.17 0.23 -34.00
C ALA A 7 -57.94 -0.58 -33.62
N CYS A 8 -57.61 -1.66 -34.34
CA CYS A 8 -56.38 -2.42 -34.14
C CYS A 8 -55.13 -1.64 -34.49
N ALA A 9 -55.16 -0.79 -35.54
CA ALA A 9 -54.04 0.09 -35.91
C ALA A 9 -53.83 1.21 -34.89
N LEU A 10 -54.90 1.76 -34.28
CA LEU A 10 -54.79 2.74 -33.22
C LEU A 10 -54.29 2.10 -31.88
N LEU A 11 -54.66 0.87 -31.58
CA LEU A 11 -54.13 0.13 -30.41
C LEU A 11 -52.64 -0.24 -30.58
N ALA A 12 -52.21 -0.52 -31.81
CA ALA A 12 -50.78 -0.77 -32.09
C ALA A 12 -49.92 0.52 -32.00
N LEU A 13 -50.51 1.71 -32.28
CA LEU A 13 -49.85 3.02 -32.12
C LEU A 13 -49.82 3.50 -30.66
N LEU A 14 -50.68 2.96 -29.79
CA LEU A 14 -50.70 3.23 -28.35
C LEU A 14 -49.81 2.26 -27.56
N ALA A 15 -49.28 1.20 -28.17
CA ALA A 15 -48.14 0.46 -27.67
C ALA A 15 -46.88 1.32 -27.88
N GLY A 16 -46.89 2.56 -27.37
CA GLY A 16 -45.74 3.42 -27.30
C GLY A 16 -44.54 2.60 -26.82
N CYS A 17 -43.42 2.71 -27.50
CA CYS A 17 -42.17 2.03 -27.19
C CYS A 17 -41.91 2.15 -25.68
N ARG A 18 -42.27 1.11 -24.93
CA ARG A 18 -42.01 1.08 -23.52
C ARG A 18 -40.50 0.95 -23.38
N GLU A 19 -39.87 2.04 -22.97
CA GLU A 19 -38.43 2.10 -22.81
C GLU A 19 -37.98 0.91 -21.97
N THR A 20 -37.01 0.17 -22.48
CA THR A 20 -36.45 -1.00 -21.82
C THR A 20 -35.25 -0.65 -20.94
N PRO A 21 -34.90 -1.47 -19.96
CA PRO A 21 -33.66 -1.26 -19.21
C PRO A 21 -32.41 -1.18 -20.10
N ALA A 22 -32.41 -1.90 -21.23
CA ALA A 22 -31.30 -1.87 -22.18
C ALA A 22 -31.21 -0.52 -22.92
N ASP A 23 -32.34 0.13 -23.23
CA ASP A 23 -32.34 1.46 -23.83
C ASP A 23 -31.76 2.51 -22.88
N HIS A 24 -32.15 2.44 -21.61
CA HIS A 24 -31.57 3.30 -20.56
C HIS A 24 -30.07 3.08 -20.37
N LEU A 25 -29.60 1.82 -20.35
CA LEU A 25 -28.18 1.51 -20.30
C LEU A 25 -27.42 2.06 -21.52
N GLN A 26 -28.00 2.01 -22.71
CA GLN A 26 -27.35 2.57 -23.88
C GLN A 26 -27.25 4.10 -23.78
N ARG A 27 -28.36 4.79 -23.46
CA ARG A 27 -28.34 6.26 -23.24
C ARG A 27 -27.40 6.70 -22.14
N ALA A 28 -27.31 5.94 -21.07
CA ALA A 28 -26.34 6.23 -20.01
C ALA A 28 -24.90 6.17 -20.51
N ARG A 29 -24.55 5.15 -21.32
CA ARG A 29 -23.21 5.05 -21.93
C ARG A 29 -22.93 6.18 -22.90
N ASP A 30 -23.92 6.55 -23.74
CA ASP A 30 -23.82 7.67 -24.67
C ASP A 30 -23.58 8.98 -23.92
N ALA A 31 -24.32 9.21 -22.82
CA ALA A 31 -24.13 10.37 -21.96
C ALA A 31 -22.75 10.41 -21.29
N VAL A 32 -22.19 9.26 -20.86
CA VAL A 32 -20.79 9.18 -20.37
C VAL A 32 -19.81 9.56 -21.48
N PHE A 33 -19.98 9.02 -22.67
CA PHE A 33 -19.13 9.34 -23.83
C PHE A 33 -19.16 10.82 -24.17
N GLU A 34 -20.34 11.43 -24.10
CA GLU A 34 -20.56 12.85 -24.35
C GLU A 34 -20.21 13.78 -23.17
N LYS A 35 -19.59 13.21 -22.12
CA LYS A 35 -19.20 13.95 -20.90
C LYS A 35 -20.38 14.63 -20.19
N ARG A 36 -21.50 13.95 -20.13
CA ARG A 36 -22.73 14.37 -19.41
C ARG A 36 -23.01 13.44 -18.23
N PRO A 37 -22.17 13.46 -17.16
CA PRO A 37 -22.25 12.48 -16.08
C PRO A 37 -23.57 12.49 -15.31
N ASP A 38 -24.20 13.66 -15.12
CA ASP A 38 -25.48 13.74 -14.41
C ASP A 38 -26.61 13.06 -15.18
N GLU A 39 -26.65 13.21 -16.50
CA GLU A 39 -27.62 12.52 -17.34
C GLU A 39 -27.37 11.00 -17.33
N ALA A 40 -26.11 10.58 -17.40
CA ALA A 40 -25.74 9.18 -17.32
C ALA A 40 -26.26 8.55 -16.01
N LEU A 41 -26.09 9.22 -14.88
CA LEU A 41 -26.58 8.76 -13.58
C LEU A 41 -28.12 8.64 -13.53
N VAL A 42 -28.82 9.57 -14.16
CA VAL A 42 -30.29 9.51 -14.26
C VAL A 42 -30.72 8.27 -15.05
N GLU A 43 -30.08 8.02 -16.20
CA GLU A 43 -30.41 6.88 -17.04
C GLU A 43 -30.04 5.54 -16.39
N TYR A 44 -28.87 5.43 -15.74
CA TYR A 44 -28.51 4.25 -14.94
C TYR A 44 -29.55 3.98 -13.84
N ARG A 45 -30.00 5.01 -13.12
CA ARG A 45 -31.01 4.87 -12.06
C ARG A 45 -32.33 4.36 -12.63
N LYS A 46 -32.80 4.89 -13.77
CA LYS A 46 -34.02 4.40 -14.45
C LYS A 46 -33.89 2.91 -14.77
N ALA A 47 -32.73 2.49 -15.32
CA ALA A 47 -32.49 1.09 -15.62
C ALA A 47 -32.59 0.20 -14.36
N VAL A 48 -31.96 0.62 -13.24
CA VAL A 48 -32.04 -0.11 -11.97
C VAL A 48 -33.47 -0.18 -11.45
N ASP A 49 -34.21 0.94 -11.49
CA ASP A 49 -35.59 0.98 -10.98
C ASP A 49 -36.54 0.06 -11.77
N LEU A 50 -36.39 0.00 -13.10
CA LEU A 50 -37.16 -0.93 -13.96
C LEU A 50 -36.86 -2.40 -13.65
N LEU A 51 -35.64 -2.71 -13.20
CA LEU A 51 -35.16 -4.07 -12.91
C LEU A 51 -35.36 -4.47 -11.43
N ARG A 52 -35.81 -3.56 -10.56
CA ARG A 52 -35.80 -3.74 -9.11
C ARG A 52 -36.53 -5.00 -8.62
N ARG A 53 -37.55 -5.46 -9.32
CA ARG A 53 -38.42 -6.59 -8.94
C ARG A 53 -38.28 -7.80 -9.86
N ASP A 54 -37.30 -7.77 -10.75
CA ASP A 54 -37.07 -8.85 -11.70
C ASP A 54 -35.72 -9.52 -11.39
N ASP A 55 -35.78 -10.67 -10.76
CA ASP A 55 -34.62 -11.47 -10.33
C ASP A 55 -34.25 -12.55 -11.35
N THR A 56 -34.70 -12.42 -12.61
CA THR A 56 -34.22 -13.30 -13.67
C THR A 56 -32.72 -13.11 -13.89
N PRO A 57 -32.00 -14.14 -14.32
CA PRO A 57 -30.55 -14.04 -14.56
C PRO A 57 -30.17 -12.90 -15.52
N GLN A 58 -31.01 -12.69 -16.55
CA GLN A 58 -30.79 -11.61 -17.51
C GLN A 58 -30.95 -10.22 -16.88
N SER A 59 -31.98 -10.04 -16.07
CA SER A 59 -32.24 -8.78 -15.35
C SER A 59 -31.17 -8.50 -14.30
N MET A 60 -30.66 -9.50 -13.63
CA MET A 60 -29.55 -9.36 -12.69
C MET A 60 -28.28 -8.89 -13.39
N VAL A 61 -27.96 -9.39 -14.58
CA VAL A 61 -26.82 -8.93 -15.39
C VAL A 61 -26.99 -7.46 -15.79
N LEU A 62 -28.18 -7.06 -16.27
CA LEU A 62 -28.43 -5.67 -16.66
C LEU A 62 -28.39 -4.74 -15.45
N ARG A 63 -28.93 -5.18 -14.28
CA ARG A 63 -28.88 -4.43 -13.03
C ARG A 63 -27.44 -4.23 -12.56
N ALA A 64 -26.62 -5.28 -12.60
CA ALA A 64 -25.21 -5.19 -12.26
C ALA A 64 -24.45 -4.21 -13.14
N ARG A 65 -24.69 -4.22 -14.45
CA ARG A 65 -24.12 -3.27 -15.39
C ARG A 65 -24.54 -1.83 -15.10
N ALA A 66 -25.81 -1.62 -14.77
CA ALA A 66 -26.33 -0.30 -14.44
C ALA A 66 -25.68 0.25 -13.15
N LEU A 67 -25.63 -0.58 -12.11
CA LEU A 67 -25.02 -0.19 -10.84
C LEU A 67 -23.51 0.05 -10.98
N LYS A 68 -22.79 -0.84 -11.71
CA LYS A 68 -21.37 -0.62 -11.98
C LYS A 68 -21.14 0.67 -12.74
N GLY A 69 -21.89 0.91 -13.83
CA GLY A 69 -21.76 2.13 -14.61
C GLY A 69 -22.03 3.40 -13.79
N ALA A 70 -23.04 3.39 -12.93
CA ALA A 70 -23.32 4.51 -12.04
C ALA A 70 -22.18 4.73 -11.01
N ALA A 71 -21.64 3.67 -10.43
CA ALA A 71 -20.50 3.76 -9.52
C ALA A 71 -19.25 4.29 -10.21
N ASP A 72 -18.96 3.82 -11.42
CA ASP A 72 -17.84 4.28 -12.25
C ASP A 72 -17.97 5.79 -12.57
N VAL A 73 -19.17 6.28 -12.89
CA VAL A 73 -19.42 7.71 -13.13
C VAL A 73 -19.16 8.53 -11.87
N TYR A 74 -19.64 8.10 -10.71
CA TYR A 74 -19.33 8.77 -9.46
C TYR A 74 -17.84 8.83 -9.19
N TRP A 75 -17.13 7.71 -9.41
CA TRP A 75 -15.70 7.62 -9.14
C TRP A 75 -14.85 8.37 -10.18
N LEU A 76 -15.01 8.06 -11.45
CA LEU A 76 -14.09 8.49 -12.50
C LEU A 76 -14.40 9.89 -13.02
N GLU A 77 -15.69 10.23 -13.19
CA GLU A 77 -16.10 11.50 -13.79
C GLU A 77 -16.36 12.59 -12.73
N GLN A 78 -17.02 12.23 -11.62
CA GLN A 78 -17.41 13.22 -10.61
C GLN A 78 -16.48 13.28 -9.40
N ARG A 79 -15.58 12.32 -9.23
CA ARG A 79 -14.69 12.19 -8.05
C ARG A 79 -15.44 12.12 -6.71
N LYS A 80 -16.66 11.63 -6.73
CA LYS A 80 -17.53 11.44 -5.56
C LYS A 80 -17.31 10.04 -4.97
N VAL A 81 -16.22 9.87 -4.23
CA VAL A 81 -15.77 8.57 -3.69
C VAL A 81 -16.83 7.93 -2.80
N LYS A 82 -17.48 8.71 -1.93
CA LYS A 82 -18.48 8.20 -0.99
C LYS A 82 -19.68 7.59 -1.71
N GLU A 83 -20.18 8.28 -2.73
CA GLU A 83 -21.27 7.83 -3.56
C GLU A 83 -20.88 6.59 -4.36
N ALA A 84 -19.70 6.58 -4.97
CA ALA A 84 -19.17 5.42 -5.68
C ALA A 84 -19.10 4.18 -4.78
N VAL A 85 -18.51 4.29 -3.59
CA VAL A 85 -18.44 3.20 -2.59
C VAL A 85 -19.81 2.69 -2.22
N SER A 86 -20.80 3.60 -2.04
CA SER A 86 -22.18 3.22 -1.72
C SER A 86 -22.80 2.37 -2.84
N VAL A 87 -22.64 2.78 -4.10
CA VAL A 87 -23.22 2.08 -5.25
C VAL A 87 -22.48 0.78 -5.55
N TYR A 88 -21.14 0.71 -5.41
CA TYR A 88 -20.42 -0.57 -5.48
C TYR A 88 -20.91 -1.57 -4.42
N LYS A 89 -21.10 -1.13 -3.17
CA LYS A 89 -21.65 -1.99 -2.12
C LYS A 89 -23.09 -2.45 -2.45
N GLU A 90 -23.90 -1.58 -3.03
CA GLU A 90 -25.25 -1.93 -3.50
C GLU A 90 -25.19 -3.00 -4.61
N LEU A 91 -24.29 -2.86 -5.59
CA LEU A 91 -24.05 -3.87 -6.62
C LEU A 91 -23.70 -5.22 -6.00
N LEU A 92 -22.75 -5.23 -5.07
CA LEU A 92 -22.32 -6.48 -4.40
C LEU A 92 -23.40 -7.14 -3.57
N ALA A 93 -24.31 -6.34 -3.00
CA ALA A 93 -25.45 -6.87 -2.24
C ALA A 93 -26.55 -7.44 -3.15
N GLN A 94 -26.86 -6.78 -4.27
CA GLN A 94 -27.93 -7.18 -5.17
C GLN A 94 -27.51 -8.22 -6.20
N CYS A 95 -26.28 -8.17 -6.69
CA CYS A 95 -25.81 -8.99 -7.80
C CYS A 95 -24.42 -9.61 -7.50
N PRO A 96 -24.25 -10.35 -6.38
CA PRO A 96 -22.93 -10.80 -5.91
C PRO A 96 -22.22 -11.75 -6.87
N GLU A 97 -22.99 -12.48 -7.72
CA GLU A 97 -22.48 -13.47 -8.66
C GLU A 97 -22.26 -12.93 -10.08
N SER A 98 -22.55 -11.66 -10.32
CA SER A 98 -22.34 -11.06 -11.63
C SER A 98 -20.83 -10.92 -11.98
N PRO A 99 -20.45 -10.91 -13.26
CA PRO A 99 -19.09 -10.57 -13.68
C PRO A 99 -18.67 -9.20 -13.18
N GLU A 100 -19.58 -8.22 -13.19
CA GLU A 100 -19.39 -6.87 -12.72
C GLU A 100 -19.06 -6.80 -11.22
N ALA A 101 -19.54 -7.77 -10.41
CA ALA A 101 -19.23 -7.86 -8.98
C ALA A 101 -17.75 -8.13 -8.72
N LEU A 102 -17.09 -8.92 -9.57
CA LEU A 102 -15.64 -9.15 -9.43
C LEU A 102 -14.85 -7.84 -9.59
N GLU A 103 -15.11 -7.10 -10.66
CA GLU A 103 -14.47 -5.81 -10.90
C GLU A 103 -14.80 -4.80 -9.82
N ALA A 104 -16.06 -4.75 -9.38
CA ALA A 104 -16.51 -3.88 -8.29
C ALA A 104 -15.77 -4.14 -6.97
N ARG A 105 -15.50 -5.42 -6.63
CA ARG A 105 -14.71 -5.77 -5.45
C ARG A 105 -13.29 -5.25 -5.52
N ILE A 106 -12.64 -5.40 -6.67
CA ILE A 106 -11.25 -4.93 -6.87
C ILE A 106 -11.18 -3.40 -6.73
N ILE A 107 -12.09 -2.69 -7.41
CA ILE A 107 -12.15 -1.22 -7.32
C ILE A 107 -12.50 -0.77 -5.90
N LEU A 108 -13.48 -1.41 -5.27
CA LEU A 108 -13.89 -1.10 -3.90
C LEU A 108 -12.74 -1.31 -2.90
N ALA A 109 -11.96 -2.38 -3.06
CA ALA A 109 -10.78 -2.62 -2.22
C ALA A 109 -9.77 -1.46 -2.32
N GLU A 110 -9.50 -0.98 -3.53
CA GLU A 110 -8.60 0.16 -3.74
C GLU A 110 -9.15 1.46 -3.13
N LEU A 111 -10.46 1.72 -3.30
CA LEU A 111 -11.10 2.89 -2.69
C LEU A 111 -11.06 2.83 -1.15
N LEU A 112 -11.29 1.66 -0.57
CA LEU A 112 -11.21 1.44 0.88
C LEU A 112 -9.78 1.67 1.38
N ARG A 113 -8.78 1.14 0.68
CA ARG A 113 -7.36 1.32 1.03
C ARG A 113 -6.93 2.79 0.96
N VAL A 114 -7.19 3.45 -0.17
CA VAL A 114 -6.63 4.79 -0.46
C VAL A 114 -7.38 5.90 0.27
N HIS A 115 -8.72 5.88 0.23
CA HIS A 115 -9.52 6.99 0.71
C HIS A 115 -10.02 6.83 2.14
N TYR A 116 -10.21 5.58 2.59
CA TYR A 116 -10.73 5.29 3.92
C TYR A 116 -9.68 4.73 4.89
N ARG A 117 -8.49 4.35 4.38
CA ARG A 117 -7.47 3.63 5.17
C ARG A 117 -8.01 2.35 5.80
N ASP A 118 -9.06 1.80 5.23
CA ASP A 118 -9.69 0.55 5.66
C ASP A 118 -9.02 -0.64 4.99
N LEU A 119 -7.83 -1.00 5.51
CA LEU A 119 -7.05 -2.12 4.99
C LEU A 119 -7.79 -3.45 5.16
N ARG A 120 -8.53 -3.64 6.27
CA ARG A 120 -9.29 -4.86 6.51
C ARG A 120 -10.44 -5.00 5.53
N GLY A 121 -11.22 -3.95 5.35
CA GLY A 121 -12.28 -3.95 4.33
C GLY A 121 -11.75 -4.20 2.93
N ALA A 122 -10.56 -3.68 2.58
CA ALA A 122 -9.91 -3.96 1.31
C ALA A 122 -9.52 -5.45 1.17
N ILE A 123 -8.92 -6.04 2.21
CA ILE A 123 -8.59 -7.48 2.27
C ILE A 123 -9.84 -8.33 2.07
N ASP A 124 -10.93 -8.01 2.78
CA ASP A 124 -12.20 -8.75 2.66
C ASP A 124 -12.73 -8.76 1.23
N GLN A 125 -12.68 -7.61 0.54
CA GLN A 125 -13.13 -7.53 -0.85
C GLN A 125 -12.26 -8.36 -1.80
N LEU A 126 -10.93 -8.26 -1.69
CA LEU A 126 -10.01 -9.04 -2.55
C LEU A 126 -10.09 -10.54 -2.25
N THR A 127 -10.22 -10.93 -0.98
CA THR A 127 -10.38 -12.32 -0.59
C THR A 127 -11.69 -12.91 -1.13
N ALA A 128 -12.79 -12.14 -1.07
CA ALA A 128 -14.05 -12.54 -1.69
C ALA A 128 -13.95 -12.64 -3.23
N ALA A 129 -13.15 -11.79 -3.88
CA ALA A 129 -12.86 -11.89 -5.30
C ALA A 129 -12.10 -13.18 -5.63
N LEU A 130 -11.10 -13.54 -4.82
CA LEU A 130 -10.28 -14.75 -4.98
C LEU A 130 -11.07 -16.05 -4.88
N GLN A 131 -12.20 -16.09 -4.13
CA GLN A 131 -13.06 -17.27 -4.05
C GLN A 131 -13.61 -17.73 -5.41
N ARG A 132 -13.65 -16.83 -6.38
CA ARG A 132 -14.11 -17.12 -7.75
C ARG A 132 -13.00 -17.59 -8.69
N ASN A 133 -11.77 -17.73 -8.21
CA ASN A 133 -10.59 -18.09 -8.99
C ASN A 133 -10.47 -17.31 -10.32
N PRO A 134 -10.46 -15.96 -10.30
CA PRO A 134 -10.37 -15.18 -11.51
C PRO A 134 -9.00 -15.35 -12.19
N PRO A 135 -8.87 -15.03 -13.50
CA PRO A 135 -7.59 -15.13 -14.20
C PRO A 135 -6.45 -14.34 -13.53
N GLN A 136 -6.77 -13.21 -12.89
CA GLN A 136 -5.84 -12.36 -12.16
C GLN A 136 -5.56 -12.81 -10.70
N SER A 137 -5.86 -14.07 -10.34
CA SER A 137 -5.70 -14.56 -8.96
C SER A 137 -4.29 -14.36 -8.41
N ALA A 138 -3.25 -14.51 -9.21
CA ALA A 138 -1.88 -14.26 -8.77
C ALA A 138 -1.68 -12.80 -8.32
N GLU A 139 -2.12 -11.84 -9.11
CA GLU A 139 -2.07 -10.42 -8.76
C GLU A 139 -2.86 -10.13 -7.48
N LEU A 140 -4.08 -10.68 -7.37
CA LEU A 140 -4.92 -10.46 -6.19
C LEU A 140 -4.29 -11.04 -4.92
N HIS A 141 -3.67 -12.22 -4.98
CA HIS A 141 -2.91 -12.77 -3.83
C HIS A 141 -1.74 -11.84 -3.45
N TYR A 142 -1.03 -11.29 -4.43
CA TYR A 142 0.03 -10.33 -4.15
C TYR A 142 -0.51 -9.06 -3.48
N GLN A 143 -1.62 -8.52 -3.97
CA GLN A 143 -2.26 -7.36 -3.35
C GLN A 143 -2.72 -7.65 -1.92
N VAL A 144 -3.31 -8.81 -1.66
CA VAL A 144 -3.72 -9.24 -0.31
C VAL A 144 -2.50 -9.36 0.61
N ALA A 145 -1.41 -9.98 0.13
CA ALA A 145 -0.17 -10.09 0.89
C ALA A 145 0.40 -8.70 1.27
N LYS A 146 0.37 -7.74 0.32
CA LYS A 146 0.78 -6.35 0.59
C LYS A 146 -0.10 -5.67 1.63
N LEU A 147 -1.41 -5.84 1.56
CA LEU A 147 -2.34 -5.25 2.52
C LEU A 147 -2.13 -5.81 3.93
N TYR A 148 -1.87 -7.11 4.06
CA TYR A 148 -1.50 -7.70 5.35
C TYR A 148 -0.17 -7.16 5.87
N PHE A 149 0.80 -6.94 4.98
CA PHE A 149 2.07 -6.31 5.36
C PHE A 149 1.86 -4.88 5.86
N GLU A 150 1.09 -4.07 5.14
CA GLU A 150 0.72 -2.70 5.54
C GLU A 150 -0.06 -2.67 6.87
N LEU A 151 -0.88 -3.69 7.13
CA LEU A 151 -1.62 -3.86 8.38
C LEU A 151 -0.72 -4.26 9.56
N GLY A 152 0.51 -4.73 9.29
CA GLY A 152 1.41 -5.28 10.28
C GLY A 152 1.17 -6.76 10.60
N ASP A 153 0.25 -7.42 9.90
CA ASP A 153 0.02 -8.86 10.01
C ASP A 153 0.98 -9.62 9.11
N TYR A 154 2.25 -9.65 9.52
CA TYR A 154 3.34 -10.23 8.75
C TYR A 154 3.17 -11.75 8.56
N ALA A 155 2.52 -12.43 9.49
CA ALA A 155 2.27 -13.87 9.36
C ALA A 155 1.28 -14.17 8.22
N GLN A 156 0.21 -13.39 8.10
CA GLN A 156 -0.72 -13.52 6.98
C GLN A 156 -0.11 -13.06 5.66
N SER A 157 0.71 -12.00 5.68
CA SER A 157 1.45 -11.56 4.52
C SER A 157 2.38 -12.65 3.97
N GLU A 158 3.15 -13.30 4.84
CA GLU A 158 4.00 -14.44 4.50
C GLU A 158 3.19 -15.59 3.88
N LEU A 159 2.06 -15.93 4.49
CA LEU A 159 1.18 -17.01 4.04
C LEU A 159 0.62 -16.75 2.63
N GLU A 160 0.11 -15.55 2.38
CA GLU A 160 -0.45 -15.21 1.07
C GLU A 160 0.61 -15.12 -0.02
N ALA A 161 1.78 -14.55 0.29
CA ALA A 161 2.92 -14.50 -0.63
C ALA A 161 3.42 -15.91 -0.98
N ASN A 162 3.45 -16.82 0.00
CA ASN A 162 3.83 -18.23 -0.22
C ASN A 162 2.79 -18.96 -1.10
N ARG A 163 1.48 -18.76 -0.84
CA ARG A 163 0.41 -19.31 -1.68
C ARG A 163 0.54 -18.91 -3.14
N LEU A 164 0.87 -17.62 -3.39
CA LEU A 164 1.12 -17.15 -4.75
C LEU A 164 2.29 -17.90 -5.37
N ALA A 165 3.44 -17.95 -4.70
CA ALA A 165 4.67 -18.55 -5.23
C ALA A 165 4.54 -20.06 -5.51
N GLU A 166 3.69 -20.78 -4.75
CA GLU A 166 3.41 -22.19 -4.91
C GLU A 166 2.37 -22.47 -6.01
N ARG A 167 1.24 -21.76 -5.98
CA ARG A 167 0.12 -22.04 -6.90
C ARG A 167 0.30 -21.42 -8.29
N PHE A 168 1.04 -20.32 -8.39
CA PHE A 168 1.20 -19.53 -9.61
C PHE A 168 2.68 -19.34 -9.95
N SER A 169 3.45 -20.42 -9.90
CA SER A 169 4.93 -20.42 -10.02
C SER A 169 5.49 -19.79 -11.30
N THR A 170 4.67 -19.61 -12.33
CA THR A 170 5.03 -18.98 -13.60
C THR A 170 4.50 -17.54 -13.73
N SER A 171 3.86 -17.01 -12.71
CA SER A 171 3.33 -15.64 -12.72
C SER A 171 4.47 -14.63 -12.64
N ALA A 172 4.25 -13.46 -13.28
CA ALA A 172 5.16 -12.31 -13.18
C ALA A 172 5.26 -11.72 -11.77
N TYR A 173 4.37 -12.10 -10.86
CA TYR A 173 4.36 -11.61 -9.47
C TYR A 173 5.12 -12.51 -8.49
N VAL A 174 5.79 -13.58 -8.97
CA VAL A 174 6.42 -14.56 -8.05
C VAL A 174 7.64 -13.98 -7.34
N ASP A 175 8.49 -13.27 -8.04
CA ASP A 175 9.68 -12.64 -7.45
C ASP A 175 9.29 -11.51 -6.48
N ASP A 176 8.31 -10.69 -6.82
CA ASP A 176 7.69 -9.70 -5.91
C ASP A 176 7.15 -10.37 -4.64
N ALA A 177 6.42 -11.48 -4.80
CA ALA A 177 5.83 -12.20 -3.66
C ALA A 177 6.92 -12.82 -2.76
N LEU A 178 7.98 -13.39 -3.34
CA LEU A 178 9.09 -13.94 -2.57
C LEU A 178 9.88 -12.86 -1.82
N PHE A 179 10.03 -11.69 -2.44
CA PHE A 179 10.66 -10.54 -1.78
C PHE A 179 9.80 -10.06 -0.61
N LEU A 180 8.51 -9.87 -0.83
CA LEU A 180 7.56 -9.48 0.22
C LEU A 180 7.50 -10.51 1.35
N ARG A 181 7.53 -11.81 1.02
CA ARG A 181 7.62 -12.89 2.01
C ARG A 181 8.87 -12.75 2.89
N ALA A 182 10.03 -12.52 2.27
CA ALA A 182 11.28 -12.34 3.01
C ALA A 182 11.23 -11.10 3.91
N GLN A 183 10.64 -10.00 3.42
CA GLN A 183 10.40 -8.80 4.23
C GLN A 183 9.46 -9.08 5.42
N ALA A 184 8.36 -9.80 5.19
CA ALA A 184 7.41 -10.16 6.25
C ALA A 184 8.08 -11.02 7.33
N ILE A 185 8.88 -12.00 6.95
CA ILE A 185 9.68 -12.81 7.88
C ILE A 185 10.67 -11.94 8.65
N HIS A 186 11.34 -10.98 7.99
CA HIS A 186 12.27 -10.07 8.64
C HIS A 186 11.59 -9.20 9.72
N MET A 187 10.35 -8.79 9.49
CA MET A 187 9.58 -7.99 10.45
C MET A 187 9.13 -8.79 11.69
N MET A 188 9.20 -10.13 11.64
CA MET A 188 8.85 -10.98 12.78
C MET A 188 10.06 -11.21 13.70
N GLU A 189 9.86 -10.97 14.98
CA GLU A 189 10.92 -11.11 15.98
C GLU A 189 11.50 -12.53 16.00
N GLY A 190 12.84 -12.61 16.12
CA GLY A 190 13.56 -13.89 16.21
C GLY A 190 13.76 -14.65 14.89
N ARG A 191 13.15 -14.23 13.78
CA ARG A 191 13.20 -14.97 12.48
C ARG A 191 14.26 -14.45 11.50
N ARG A 192 15.30 -13.73 11.99
CA ARG A 192 16.34 -13.12 11.14
C ARG A 192 17.04 -14.12 10.21
N GLN A 193 17.37 -15.32 10.71
CA GLN A 193 18.05 -16.34 9.89
C GLN A 193 17.16 -16.86 8.77
N GLU A 194 15.89 -17.02 9.07
CA GLU A 194 14.88 -17.44 8.09
C GLU A 194 14.65 -16.37 7.02
N ALA A 195 14.58 -15.08 7.42
CA ALA A 195 14.53 -13.97 6.47
C ALA A 195 15.75 -13.97 5.54
N SER A 196 16.97 -14.15 6.09
CA SER A 196 18.19 -14.24 5.28
C SER A 196 18.13 -15.37 4.26
N LYS A 197 17.61 -16.55 4.67
CA LYS A 197 17.40 -17.67 3.75
C LYS A 197 16.37 -17.35 2.68
N ALA A 198 15.25 -16.72 3.05
CA ALA A 198 14.19 -16.36 2.10
C ALA A 198 14.69 -15.38 1.01
N TYR A 199 15.52 -14.39 1.38
CA TYR A 199 16.19 -13.52 0.41
C TYR A 199 17.19 -14.28 -0.49
N ALA A 200 17.95 -15.20 0.09
CA ALA A 200 18.88 -16.04 -0.70
C ALA A 200 18.14 -16.95 -1.70
N ASP A 201 17.01 -17.52 -1.28
CA ASP A 201 16.17 -18.36 -2.16
C ASP A 201 15.61 -17.55 -3.34
N LEU A 202 15.17 -16.29 -3.10
CA LEU A 202 14.74 -15.39 -4.17
C LEU A 202 15.87 -15.15 -5.17
N ARG A 203 17.07 -14.79 -4.71
CA ARG A 203 18.25 -14.55 -5.56
C ARG A 203 18.63 -15.77 -6.41
N ALA A 204 18.54 -16.97 -5.81
CA ALA A 204 18.86 -18.21 -6.51
C ALA A 204 17.83 -18.54 -7.61
N ARG A 205 16.55 -18.24 -7.37
CA ARG A 205 15.47 -18.54 -8.34
C ARG A 205 15.33 -17.48 -9.43
N PHE A 206 15.62 -16.22 -9.12
CA PHE A 206 15.42 -15.07 -10.01
C PHE A 206 16.66 -14.17 -10.04
N PRO A 207 17.83 -14.69 -10.53
CA PRO A 207 19.09 -13.95 -10.51
C PRO A 207 19.07 -12.67 -11.36
N ASP A 208 18.22 -12.63 -12.39
CA ASP A 208 18.10 -11.51 -13.32
C ASP A 208 17.01 -10.49 -12.90
N SER A 209 16.30 -10.75 -11.83
CA SER A 209 15.32 -9.80 -11.29
C SER A 209 16.03 -8.63 -10.57
N GLU A 210 15.52 -7.42 -10.72
CA GLU A 210 15.99 -6.26 -9.93
C GLU A 210 15.88 -6.52 -8.43
N LEU A 211 14.89 -7.34 -8.00
CA LEU A 211 14.70 -7.73 -6.62
C LEU A 211 15.82 -8.61 -6.07
N ALA A 212 16.61 -9.27 -6.92
CA ALA A 212 17.80 -10.01 -6.48
C ALA A 212 18.86 -9.06 -5.89
N ALA A 213 19.06 -7.90 -6.51
CA ALA A 213 19.96 -6.88 -5.98
C ALA A 213 19.44 -6.27 -4.67
N HIS A 214 18.14 -5.96 -4.61
CA HIS A 214 17.48 -5.50 -3.38
C HIS A 214 17.59 -6.54 -2.26
N ALA A 215 17.36 -7.83 -2.56
CA ALA A 215 17.50 -8.92 -1.59
C ALA A 215 18.93 -9.01 -1.05
N THR A 216 19.95 -8.78 -1.90
CA THR A 216 21.35 -8.74 -1.46
C THR A 216 21.61 -7.61 -0.48
N VAL A 217 21.02 -6.43 -0.72
CA VAL A 217 21.10 -5.30 0.21
C VAL A 217 20.44 -5.63 1.55
N GLU A 218 19.25 -6.23 1.52
CA GLU A 218 18.54 -6.61 2.75
C GLU A 218 19.30 -7.69 3.54
N MET A 219 19.92 -8.67 2.88
CA MET A 219 20.81 -9.64 3.52
C MET A 219 22.00 -8.94 4.23
N GLY A 220 22.58 -7.93 3.58
CA GLY A 220 23.61 -7.09 4.19
C GLY A 220 23.11 -6.36 5.44
N ARG A 221 21.87 -5.82 5.38
CA ARG A 221 21.25 -5.17 6.55
C ARG A 221 21.07 -6.15 7.72
N LEU A 222 20.58 -7.36 7.45
CA LEU A 222 20.45 -8.41 8.46
C LEU A 222 21.80 -8.76 9.12
N ARG A 223 22.91 -8.78 8.35
CA ARG A 223 24.26 -8.99 8.87
C ARG A 223 24.72 -7.82 9.74
N ALA A 224 24.49 -6.59 9.30
CA ALA A 224 24.82 -5.38 10.06
C ALA A 224 24.04 -5.29 11.39
N GLU A 225 22.77 -5.67 11.38
CA GLU A 225 21.94 -5.76 12.60
C GLU A 225 22.41 -6.84 13.57
N ALA A 226 23.06 -7.90 13.06
CA ALA A 226 23.71 -8.90 13.88
C ALA A 226 25.12 -8.48 14.38
N GLY A 227 25.59 -7.27 14.02
CA GLY A 227 26.92 -6.78 14.33
C GLY A 227 28.02 -7.28 13.38
N GLU A 228 27.68 -8.08 12.37
CA GLU A 228 28.61 -8.67 11.40
C GLU A 228 28.89 -7.67 10.26
N ASN A 229 29.47 -6.50 10.59
CA ASN A 229 29.61 -5.37 9.66
C ASN A 229 30.51 -5.71 8.45
N GLU A 230 31.55 -6.52 8.62
CA GLU A 230 32.42 -6.94 7.52
C GLU A 230 31.65 -7.76 6.47
N LYS A 231 30.87 -8.75 6.91
CA LYS A 231 30.03 -9.57 6.03
C LYS A 231 28.93 -8.75 5.36
N ALA A 232 28.41 -7.74 6.07
CA ALA A 232 27.43 -6.81 5.48
C ALA A 232 28.06 -6.02 4.34
N ILE A 233 29.30 -5.52 4.50
CA ILE A 233 30.02 -4.79 3.46
C ILE A 233 30.28 -5.68 2.24
N GLU A 234 30.64 -6.96 2.42
CA GLU A 234 30.83 -7.89 1.30
C GLU A 234 29.55 -8.01 0.44
N LEU A 235 28.40 -8.22 1.08
CA LEU A 235 27.10 -8.28 0.40
C LEU A 235 26.74 -6.96 -0.30
N TRP A 236 26.98 -5.83 0.31
CA TRP A 236 26.70 -4.54 -0.30
C TRP A 236 27.65 -4.21 -1.46
N VAL A 237 28.93 -4.63 -1.39
CA VAL A 237 29.86 -4.51 -2.53
C VAL A 237 29.39 -5.39 -3.69
N GLU A 238 28.85 -6.58 -3.42
CA GLU A 238 28.22 -7.40 -4.46
C GLU A 238 27.01 -6.70 -5.08
N ALA A 239 26.12 -6.16 -4.23
CA ALA A 239 24.90 -5.45 -4.69
C ALA A 239 25.20 -4.22 -5.56
N LEU A 240 26.32 -3.52 -5.35
CA LEU A 240 26.71 -2.36 -6.18
C LEU A 240 26.80 -2.65 -7.67
N LYS A 241 26.96 -3.92 -8.06
CA LYS A 241 27.10 -4.30 -9.47
C LYS A 241 25.79 -4.19 -10.27
N SER A 242 24.64 -4.30 -9.58
CA SER A 242 23.33 -4.41 -10.22
C SER A 242 22.20 -3.65 -9.53
N HIS A 243 22.47 -3.05 -8.36
CA HIS A 243 21.41 -2.31 -7.64
C HIS A 243 21.10 -0.99 -8.34
N PRO A 244 19.81 -0.62 -8.53
CA PRO A 244 19.40 0.59 -9.24
C PRO A 244 19.82 1.88 -8.53
N ASP A 245 20.04 1.86 -7.22
CA ASP A 245 20.56 2.99 -6.43
C ASP A 245 21.92 2.65 -5.79
N PRO A 246 23.04 2.84 -6.51
CA PRO A 246 24.38 2.62 -5.97
C PRO A 246 24.74 3.58 -4.83
N ALA A 247 24.18 4.80 -4.81
CA ALA A 247 24.47 5.79 -3.79
C ALA A 247 23.95 5.36 -2.41
N LEU A 248 22.75 4.78 -2.36
CA LEU A 248 22.19 4.19 -1.15
C LEU A 248 23.09 3.07 -0.61
N VAL A 249 23.55 2.19 -1.49
CA VAL A 249 24.42 1.06 -1.10
C VAL A 249 25.77 1.55 -0.58
N GLN A 250 26.36 2.58 -1.20
CA GLN A 250 27.61 3.23 -0.75
C GLN A 250 27.44 3.85 0.64
N ASP A 251 26.30 4.43 0.94
CA ASP A 251 26.02 4.99 2.27
C ASP A 251 25.98 3.89 3.33
N TYR A 252 25.34 2.74 3.05
CA TYR A 252 25.38 1.59 3.96
C TYR A 252 26.80 1.10 4.23
N ILE A 253 27.63 0.95 3.19
CA ILE A 253 29.04 0.56 3.33
C ILE A 253 29.79 1.58 4.19
N SER A 254 29.61 2.87 3.92
CA SER A 254 30.28 3.94 4.66
C SER A 254 29.92 3.95 6.15
N ARG A 255 28.64 3.71 6.47
CA ARG A 255 28.18 3.60 7.87
C ARG A 255 28.76 2.38 8.56
N ALA A 256 28.80 1.24 7.89
CA ALA A 256 29.38 0.01 8.46
C ALA A 256 30.88 0.17 8.72
N ARG A 257 31.63 0.77 7.79
CA ARG A 257 33.06 1.05 7.98
C ARG A 257 33.31 1.98 9.18
N ARG A 258 32.46 2.99 9.39
CA ARG A 258 32.56 3.85 10.60
C ARG A 258 32.32 3.04 11.86
N ARG A 259 31.30 2.19 11.91
CA ARG A 259 31.02 1.32 13.08
C ARG A 259 32.22 0.43 13.40
N ILE A 260 32.85 -0.19 12.40
CA ILE A 260 34.04 -1.02 12.58
C ILE A 260 35.18 -0.17 13.18
N ALA A 261 35.45 1.01 12.62
CA ALA A 261 36.49 1.90 13.09
C ALA A 261 36.24 2.36 14.54
N ASP A 262 35.01 2.60 14.93
CA ASP A 262 34.64 3.05 16.28
C ASP A 262 34.72 1.90 17.30
N THR A 263 34.60 0.64 16.87
CA THR A 263 34.66 -0.54 17.75
C THR A 263 36.06 -1.18 17.87
N THR A 264 37.00 -0.78 16.99
CA THR A 264 38.37 -1.35 17.00
C THR A 264 39.20 -0.69 18.08
N PRO A 265 39.71 -1.46 19.10
CA PRO A 265 40.59 -0.92 20.15
C PRO A 265 41.89 -0.40 19.54
N GLY A 266 42.17 0.90 19.71
CA GLY A 266 43.36 1.55 19.14
C GLY A 266 43.06 2.69 18.17
N ALA A 267 41.93 2.66 17.45
CA ALA A 267 41.56 3.72 16.51
C ALA A 267 41.30 5.08 17.19
N ILE A 268 40.94 5.09 18.47
CA ILE A 268 40.73 6.33 19.25
C ILE A 268 42.07 6.99 19.55
N GLY A 269 43.13 6.23 19.82
CA GLY A 269 44.47 6.73 20.12
C GLY A 269 45.15 7.33 18.85
N GLU A 270 45.06 6.66 17.72
CA GLU A 270 45.63 7.11 16.44
C GLU A 270 44.92 8.34 15.87
N ARG A 271 43.60 8.44 16.03
CA ARG A 271 42.86 9.66 15.60
C ARG A 271 43.21 10.87 16.45
N ALA A 272 43.37 10.70 17.78
CA ALA A 272 43.84 11.79 18.66
C ALA A 272 45.25 12.26 18.30
N ALA A 273 46.13 11.35 17.87
CA ALA A 273 47.47 11.64 17.43
C ALA A 273 47.51 12.30 16.03
N ALA A 274 46.63 11.87 15.10
CA ALA A 274 46.57 12.39 13.72
C ALA A 274 45.99 13.82 13.62
N PHE A 275 45.16 14.25 14.58
CA PHE A 275 44.61 15.62 14.60
C PHE A 275 45.40 16.63 15.44
N GLY A 276 46.57 16.24 15.97
CA GLY A 276 47.51 17.20 16.57
C GLY A 276 46.99 17.92 17.83
N HIS A 277 45.91 17.44 18.43
CA HIS A 277 45.44 17.96 19.70
C HIS A 277 46.07 17.10 20.80
N GLY A 278 47.32 17.43 21.18
CA GLY A 278 47.85 17.04 22.45
C GLY A 278 46.86 17.48 23.55
N PRO A 279 46.89 16.81 24.74
CA PRO A 279 46.02 17.23 25.83
C PRO A 279 46.20 18.74 26.06
N PRO A 280 45.14 19.50 26.30
CA PRO A 280 45.22 20.92 26.54
C PRO A 280 46.24 21.20 27.61
N PRO A 281 47.12 22.21 27.48
CA PRO A 281 48.14 22.54 28.49
C PRO A 281 47.41 22.69 29.83
N ARG A 282 48.00 22.06 30.87
CA ARG A 282 47.47 22.22 32.23
C ARG A 282 47.38 23.69 32.57
N PRO A 283 46.26 24.19 33.03
CA PRO A 283 46.15 25.56 33.50
C PRO A 283 47.21 25.81 34.53
N PRO A 284 47.89 26.99 34.52
CA PRO A 284 48.93 27.33 35.48
C PRO A 284 48.40 27.17 36.89
N ALA A 285 49.23 26.59 37.78
CA ALA A 285 48.88 26.39 39.18
C ALA A 285 48.45 27.73 39.79
N ARG A 286 47.25 27.76 40.32
CA ARG A 286 46.67 28.92 41.01
C ARG A 286 47.57 29.27 42.19
N ALA A 287 48.16 30.48 42.17
CA ALA A 287 48.93 31.02 43.29
C ALA A 287 48.07 31.02 44.56
N PRO A 288 48.66 30.75 45.75
CA PRO A 288 47.93 30.72 47.00
C PRO A 288 47.30 32.10 47.25
N ARG A 289 46.00 32.09 47.52
CA ARG A 289 45.26 33.27 47.98
C ARG A 289 45.71 33.61 49.38
N THR A 290 46.39 34.74 49.50
CA THR A 290 46.60 35.40 50.82
C THR A 290 45.23 35.87 51.34
N SER A 291 44.89 35.43 52.50
CA SER A 291 43.77 35.90 53.30
C SER A 291 43.94 37.38 53.66
N VAL A 292 42.99 38.21 53.29
CA VAL A 292 42.78 39.53 53.89
C VAL A 292 41.41 39.53 54.53
N GLU A 293 41.47 39.91 55.79
CA GLU A 293 40.38 39.94 56.76
C GLU A 293 39.18 40.86 56.39
N ALA A 294 38.11 40.51 57.02
CA ALA A 294 36.81 41.17 57.04
C ALA A 294 36.82 42.65 57.54
N VAL A 295 35.98 43.47 57.00
CA VAL A 295 35.27 44.50 57.78
C VAL A 295 33.86 44.70 57.18
N GLY A 296 32.92 44.69 57.98
CA GLY A 296 31.50 44.77 58.05
C GLY A 296 30.76 45.83 57.29
N GLY A 297 29.46 45.67 57.28
CA GLY A 297 28.48 46.69 56.87
C GLY A 297 27.17 46.07 56.49
N THR A 298 26.33 45.86 57.40
CA THR A 298 24.90 46.05 57.59
C THR A 298 24.01 46.36 56.42
N ALA A 299 22.95 45.59 56.31
CA ALA A 299 21.50 45.93 56.21
C ALA A 299 20.99 46.69 54.96
N GLU A 300 19.99 46.21 54.28
CA GLU A 300 18.62 46.61 54.46
C GLU A 300 17.70 45.99 53.34
N GLU A 301 16.71 45.32 53.72
CA GLU A 301 15.36 45.15 53.31
C GLU A 301 14.84 45.98 52.12
N ALA A 302 14.07 45.30 51.31
CA ALA A 302 12.68 45.62 50.92
C ALA A 302 12.32 44.81 49.65
N SER A 303 11.49 43.82 49.73
CA SER A 303 9.99 43.83 49.78
C SER A 303 9.29 44.30 48.51
N ARG A 304 8.38 43.44 48.13
CA ARG A 304 7.14 43.64 47.29
C ARG A 304 7.35 43.33 45.79
N ASP A 305 6.58 42.51 45.25
CA ASP A 305 5.15 42.11 45.32
C ASP A 305 4.49 42.42 43.98
N HIS A 306 3.61 41.52 43.58
CA HIS A 306 2.56 41.56 42.51
C HIS A 306 3.09 41.29 41.06
N GLY A 307 2.55 40.33 40.32
CA GLY A 307 1.13 39.89 40.17
C GLY A 307 0.62 40.27 38.79
N ASP A 308 0.32 39.32 38.01
CA ASP A 308 -0.84 38.97 37.19
C ASP A 308 -0.47 37.86 36.16
#